data_cd5b765c509784b06c59f6f76f4f8f12
#
_entry.id   cd5b765c509784b06c59f6f76f4f8f12
#
_cell.length_a   1.000
_cell.length_b   1.000
_cell.length_c   1.000
_cell.angle_alpha   90.00
_cell.angle_beta   90.00
_cell.angle_gamma   90.00
#
_symmetry.space_group_name_H-M   'P 1'
#
loop_
_entity.id
_entity.type
_entity.pdbx_description
1 polymer ?
#
loop_
_entity_poly.entity_id
_entity_poly.type
_entity_poly.pdbx_seq_one_letter_code
_entity_poly.pdbx_strand_id
1 'polypeptide(L)'
;MKSKFILAALLVSFLEISAQQTPVFKMVKDINPSGDSLPENLIKLDSKIYFVADDGEHGKELWVTDGEETKLVKDINPGSNGSDIGNLKILNGKLIFTATDETNGNELWTSDGTEAGTVLVKDMYPGSGSSYAFEFVEFNNALYFRSEDGIHGTELWKTDGTTAGTAMVTDLREGEFGSNPSYFTVLNNKLYFNALDGFDYDNGQHGFELWVSDGTEGGTQMVKDIHAESSNPSNLKAFGNKIYFNADDGTNGIELWATDGTSGGTYMIKNINTDGNGNSLPSDFIDFNGKLFFTAYSSETGREIWTTDGTEAGTKILKDVYEGTENGVIPQFKYIIYNNKLFLTLRDAEHGGEIWVTDGTPEGTQLFMDVLPGPGDSMGITISPMLFQVMGGKLYFRAVNNEEYYQLWKSDGTVAGTQKITADPENPAQDALGYTPYFTAMGDKLYFTAKYNDSGYELWTVAADEAMAVTDLSKNQFSVYPNPVADIINISGDSQISSVQVYDYSGKLLLSNSANSKKLQLNVSSLPKGNYVIKILSEQKSSSYKIIKK
;
A
#
# COMPACT_ATOMS: atom_id res chain seq x y z
N MET A 1 -52.53 -1.27 -59.08
CA MET A 1 -52.50 -1.20 -57.61
C MET A 1 -51.42 -2.22 -57.17
N LYS A 2 -50.23 -1.74 -56.85
CA LYS A 2 -49.15 -2.57 -56.35
C LYS A 2 -49.00 -2.28 -54.84
N SER A 3 -49.36 -3.27 -54.01
CA SER A 3 -49.23 -3.24 -52.58
C SER A 3 -47.76 -3.43 -52.21
N LYS A 4 -47.15 -2.48 -51.48
CA LYS A 4 -45.84 -2.58 -50.88
C LYS A 4 -46.00 -3.12 -49.45
N PHE A 5 -45.50 -4.31 -49.19
CA PHE A 5 -45.31 -4.82 -47.84
C PHE A 5 -44.05 -4.18 -47.26
N ILE A 6 -44.17 -3.45 -46.15
CA ILE A 6 -43.06 -2.98 -45.33
C ILE A 6 -42.84 -4.02 -44.25
N LEU A 7 -41.69 -4.71 -44.32
CA LEU A 7 -41.21 -5.63 -43.29
C LEU A 7 -40.50 -4.80 -42.20
N ALA A 8 -41.14 -4.64 -41.03
CA ALA A 8 -40.53 -4.02 -39.88
C ALA A 8 -39.66 -5.10 -39.16
N ALA A 9 -38.36 -4.96 -39.23
CA ALA A 9 -37.44 -5.78 -38.45
C ALA A 9 -37.43 -5.23 -37.02
N LEU A 10 -37.96 -6.00 -36.06
CA LEU A 10 -37.80 -5.75 -34.64
C LEU A 10 -36.37 -6.14 -34.26
N LEU A 11 -35.51 -5.17 -33.98
CA LEU A 11 -34.26 -5.39 -33.28
C LEU A 11 -34.56 -5.63 -31.79
N VAL A 12 -34.58 -6.89 -31.37
CA VAL A 12 -34.58 -7.23 -29.96
C VAL A 12 -33.11 -7.15 -29.48
N SER A 13 -32.75 -6.07 -28.82
CA SER A 13 -31.49 -5.98 -28.10
C SER A 13 -31.59 -6.87 -26.86
N PHE A 14 -30.96 -8.03 -26.91
CA PHE A 14 -30.68 -8.81 -25.69
C PHE A 14 -29.65 -8.03 -24.87
N LEU A 15 -30.08 -7.33 -23.84
CA LEU A 15 -29.24 -6.97 -22.72
C LEU A 15 -28.82 -8.30 -22.05
N GLU A 16 -27.59 -8.76 -22.29
CA GLU A 16 -26.99 -9.77 -21.44
C GLU A 16 -26.78 -9.13 -20.05
N ILE A 17 -27.72 -9.35 -19.17
CA ILE A 17 -27.49 -9.16 -17.74
C ILE A 17 -26.56 -10.26 -17.31
N SER A 18 -25.25 -10.00 -17.35
CA SER A 18 -24.30 -10.85 -16.61
C SER A 18 -24.69 -10.72 -15.13
N ALA A 19 -25.18 -11.80 -14.55
CA ALA A 19 -25.40 -11.87 -13.12
C ALA A 19 -24.03 -11.59 -12.43
N GLN A 20 -23.88 -10.36 -11.96
CA GLN A 20 -22.71 -9.94 -11.22
C GLN A 20 -22.74 -10.72 -9.90
N GLN A 21 -21.77 -11.62 -9.72
CA GLN A 21 -21.66 -12.35 -8.47
C GLN A 21 -21.35 -11.34 -7.36
N THR A 22 -22.22 -11.29 -6.35
CA THR A 22 -22.03 -10.42 -5.19
C THR A 22 -20.75 -10.83 -4.48
N PRO A 23 -19.81 -9.91 -4.19
CA PRO A 23 -18.61 -10.22 -3.44
C PRO A 23 -18.98 -10.88 -2.10
N VAL A 24 -18.30 -11.96 -1.77
CA VAL A 24 -18.56 -12.64 -0.49
C VAL A 24 -17.64 -12.02 0.57
N PHE A 25 -18.24 -11.24 1.44
CA PHE A 25 -17.57 -10.74 2.64
C PHE A 25 -17.64 -11.81 3.74
N LYS A 26 -16.54 -11.99 4.44
CA LYS A 26 -16.47 -12.92 5.54
C LYS A 26 -15.69 -12.32 6.70
N MET A 27 -16.27 -12.30 7.89
CA MET A 27 -15.53 -12.05 9.11
C MET A 27 -14.54 -13.19 9.32
N VAL A 28 -13.28 -12.88 9.55
CA VAL A 28 -12.22 -13.87 9.74
C VAL A 28 -12.43 -14.57 11.07
N LYS A 29 -12.65 -13.78 12.12
CA LYS A 29 -12.97 -14.22 13.46
C LYS A 29 -13.63 -13.07 14.22
N ASP A 30 -14.59 -13.37 15.09
CA ASP A 30 -15.05 -12.50 16.16
C ASP A 30 -14.01 -12.61 17.29
N ILE A 31 -13.07 -11.66 17.30
CA ILE A 31 -11.94 -11.68 18.25
C ILE A 31 -12.39 -11.16 19.60
N ASN A 32 -13.23 -10.10 19.61
CA ASN A 32 -13.79 -9.50 20.82
C ASN A 32 -15.33 -9.64 20.84
N PRO A 33 -15.89 -10.76 21.30
CA PRO A 33 -17.34 -10.97 21.30
C PRO A 33 -18.15 -9.97 22.13
N SER A 34 -17.49 -9.14 22.93
CA SER A 34 -18.13 -8.13 23.78
C SER A 34 -17.97 -6.69 23.29
N GLY A 35 -17.20 -6.46 22.20
CA GLY A 35 -16.89 -5.13 21.70
C GLY A 35 -16.17 -5.09 20.37
N ASP A 36 -15.33 -4.09 20.19
CA ASP A 36 -14.50 -3.90 19.00
C ASP A 36 -13.10 -4.49 19.24
N SER A 37 -12.60 -5.36 18.37
CA SER A 37 -11.20 -5.83 18.45
C SER A 37 -10.21 -4.88 17.78
N LEU A 38 -10.68 -3.96 16.92
CA LEU A 38 -9.91 -2.93 16.23
C LEU A 38 -8.59 -3.44 15.62
N PRO A 39 -8.62 -4.40 14.71
CA PRO A 39 -7.40 -4.92 14.08
C PRO A 39 -6.63 -3.80 13.35
N GLU A 40 -5.32 -3.69 13.64
CA GLU A 40 -4.46 -2.65 13.10
C GLU A 40 -3.05 -3.17 12.76
N ASN A 41 -2.25 -2.39 12.04
CA ASN A 41 -0.86 -2.72 11.69
C ASN A 41 -0.71 -4.07 10.96
N LEU A 42 -1.63 -4.37 10.03
CA LEU A 42 -1.61 -5.63 9.28
C LEU A 42 -0.33 -5.76 8.44
N ILE A 43 0.43 -6.82 8.67
CA ILE A 43 1.63 -7.13 7.90
C ILE A 43 1.61 -8.58 7.43
N LYS A 44 1.89 -8.78 6.13
CA LYS A 44 1.96 -10.13 5.56
C LYS A 44 3.38 -10.67 5.64
N LEU A 45 3.52 -11.85 6.26
CA LEU A 45 4.76 -12.64 6.24
C LEU A 45 4.42 -14.05 5.74
N ASP A 46 5.02 -14.45 4.63
CA ASP A 46 4.72 -15.71 3.93
C ASP A 46 3.23 -15.86 3.58
N SER A 47 2.57 -16.91 4.07
CA SER A 47 1.15 -17.20 3.89
C SER A 47 0.28 -16.77 5.08
N LYS A 48 0.77 -15.86 5.91
CA LYS A 48 0.07 -15.38 7.11
C LYS A 48 0.02 -13.87 7.15
N ILE A 49 -1.00 -13.34 7.84
CA ILE A 49 -1.10 -11.94 8.22
C ILE A 49 -0.97 -11.86 9.74
N TYR A 50 -0.04 -11.02 10.19
CA TYR A 50 0.13 -10.63 11.58
C TYR A 50 -0.48 -9.25 11.77
N PHE A 51 -1.08 -9.02 12.91
CA PHE A 51 -1.78 -7.78 13.22
C PHE A 51 -1.91 -7.59 14.73
N VAL A 52 -2.27 -6.40 15.15
CA VAL A 52 -2.56 -6.07 16.54
C VAL A 52 -4.07 -6.04 16.72
N ALA A 53 -4.59 -6.67 17.76
CA ALA A 53 -6.03 -6.65 18.08
C ALA A 53 -6.28 -6.85 19.58
N ASP A 54 -7.43 -6.38 20.05
CA ASP A 54 -7.91 -6.50 21.44
C ASP A 54 -9.04 -7.54 21.51
N ASP A 55 -8.90 -8.56 22.35
CA ASP A 55 -9.94 -9.56 22.55
C ASP A 55 -10.87 -9.27 23.76
N GLY A 56 -10.64 -8.13 24.42
CA GLY A 56 -11.38 -7.72 25.61
C GLY A 56 -10.91 -8.39 26.90
N GLU A 57 -9.88 -9.24 26.84
CA GLU A 57 -9.30 -9.96 28.00
C GLU A 57 -7.81 -9.61 28.18
N HIS A 58 -7.03 -9.60 27.09
CA HIS A 58 -5.58 -9.40 27.10
C HIS A 58 -5.14 -7.99 26.65
N GLY A 59 -6.11 -7.11 26.30
CA GLY A 59 -5.81 -5.83 25.64
C GLY A 59 -5.27 -6.01 24.22
N LYS A 60 -4.63 -4.98 23.67
CA LYS A 60 -4.06 -5.02 22.32
C LYS A 60 -2.76 -5.82 22.28
N GLU A 61 -2.78 -6.98 21.66
CA GLU A 61 -1.67 -7.91 21.54
C GLU A 61 -1.42 -8.35 20.08
N LEU A 62 -0.34 -9.13 19.85
CA LEU A 62 0.00 -9.67 18.53
C LEU A 62 -0.84 -10.88 18.17
N TRP A 63 -1.54 -10.80 17.06
CA TRP A 63 -2.37 -11.85 16.49
C TRP A 63 -1.85 -12.34 15.15
N VAL A 64 -2.26 -13.53 14.76
CA VAL A 64 -1.93 -14.13 13.46
C VAL A 64 -3.11 -14.83 12.84
N THR A 65 -3.25 -14.73 11.52
CA THR A 65 -4.20 -15.54 10.72
C THR A 65 -3.54 -16.06 9.45
N ASP A 66 -3.89 -17.28 9.04
CA ASP A 66 -3.61 -17.84 7.71
C ASP A 66 -4.86 -17.81 6.80
N GLY A 67 -5.94 -17.20 7.31
CA GLY A 67 -7.24 -17.10 6.65
C GLY A 67 -8.23 -18.19 7.03
N GLU A 68 -7.79 -19.24 7.72
CA GLU A 68 -8.63 -20.33 8.26
C GLU A 68 -8.56 -20.35 9.78
N GLU A 69 -7.37 -20.29 10.36
CA GLU A 69 -7.14 -20.19 11.80
C GLU A 69 -6.66 -18.77 12.16
N THR A 70 -7.24 -18.21 13.22
CA THR A 70 -6.87 -16.90 13.79
C THR A 70 -6.68 -17.04 15.29
N LYS A 71 -5.51 -16.62 15.77
CA LYS A 71 -5.15 -16.78 17.19
C LYS A 71 -4.22 -15.69 17.69
N LEU A 72 -4.25 -15.47 18.99
CA LEU A 72 -3.24 -14.73 19.74
C LEU A 72 -1.88 -15.41 19.57
N VAL A 73 -0.85 -14.64 19.24
CA VAL A 73 0.53 -15.15 19.18
C VAL A 73 1.11 -15.24 20.58
N LYS A 74 0.98 -14.17 21.34
CA LYS A 74 1.44 -14.07 22.73
C LYS A 74 0.77 -12.91 23.44
N ASP A 75 0.41 -13.10 24.70
CA ASP A 75 0.14 -12.06 25.68
C ASP A 75 1.51 -11.57 26.19
N ILE A 76 1.99 -10.44 25.64
CA ILE A 76 3.32 -9.87 25.96
C ILE A 76 3.25 -9.10 27.27
N ASN A 77 2.14 -8.38 27.49
CA ASN A 77 1.89 -7.60 28.70
C ASN A 77 0.68 -8.20 29.46
N PRO A 78 0.90 -9.21 30.32
CA PRO A 78 -0.16 -10.01 30.91
C PRO A 78 -1.24 -9.20 31.61
N GLY A 79 -2.50 -9.44 31.23
CA GLY A 79 -3.67 -8.77 31.77
C GLY A 79 -4.40 -7.92 30.74
N SER A 80 -5.25 -7.00 31.21
CA SER A 80 -6.07 -6.18 30.32
C SER A 80 -5.34 -4.95 29.72
N ASN A 81 -4.09 -4.74 30.10
CA ASN A 81 -3.26 -3.68 29.53
C ASN A 81 -2.58 -4.26 28.29
N GLY A 82 -2.84 -3.70 27.11
CA GLY A 82 -2.15 -4.15 25.90
C GLY A 82 -0.66 -3.85 25.93
N SER A 83 0.08 -4.46 25.01
CA SER A 83 1.54 -4.31 24.90
C SER A 83 2.00 -3.16 23.97
N ASP A 84 1.13 -2.27 23.55
CA ASP A 84 1.44 -1.09 22.72
C ASP A 84 2.34 -1.43 21.52
N ILE A 85 1.99 -2.52 20.81
CA ILE A 85 2.77 -3.01 19.67
C ILE A 85 2.78 -1.99 18.54
N GLY A 86 3.99 -1.61 18.13
CA GLY A 86 4.21 -0.67 17.03
C GLY A 86 5.36 -1.06 16.12
N ASN A 87 5.52 -0.30 15.05
CA ASN A 87 6.69 -0.37 14.16
C ASN A 87 6.99 -1.77 13.58
N LEU A 88 5.95 -2.56 13.26
CA LEU A 88 6.13 -3.92 12.72
C LEU A 88 6.93 -3.88 11.42
N LYS A 89 8.02 -4.66 11.39
CA LYS A 89 8.89 -4.87 10.23
C LYS A 89 9.18 -6.37 10.06
N ILE A 90 9.63 -6.73 8.87
CA ILE A 90 10.11 -8.08 8.59
C ILE A 90 11.62 -8.00 8.38
N LEU A 91 12.35 -8.86 9.07
CA LEU A 91 13.79 -9.03 8.89
C LEU A 91 14.14 -10.51 8.93
N ASN A 92 14.80 -11.02 7.88
CA ASN A 92 15.26 -12.41 7.83
C ASN A 92 14.15 -13.44 8.10
N GLY A 93 12.91 -13.18 7.63
CA GLY A 93 11.78 -14.10 7.80
C GLY A 93 11.15 -14.10 9.20
N LYS A 94 11.46 -13.10 10.02
CA LYS A 94 10.85 -12.86 11.33
C LYS A 94 10.25 -11.47 11.43
N LEU A 95 9.32 -11.28 12.34
CA LEU A 95 8.84 -9.97 12.73
C LEU A 95 9.84 -9.33 13.70
N ILE A 96 10.05 -8.03 13.52
CA ILE A 96 10.72 -7.13 14.46
C ILE A 96 9.73 -6.00 14.75
N PHE A 97 9.54 -5.66 16.00
CA PHE A 97 8.55 -4.67 16.41
C PHE A 97 8.89 -4.11 17.80
N THR A 98 8.23 -3.04 18.16
CA THR A 98 8.28 -2.51 19.52
C THR A 98 7.10 -3.02 20.32
N ALA A 99 7.31 -3.37 21.57
CA ALA A 99 6.23 -3.74 22.50
C ALA A 99 6.60 -3.40 23.94
N THR A 100 5.57 -3.17 24.75
CA THR A 100 5.68 -2.86 26.18
C THR A 100 5.39 -4.12 26.99
N ASP A 101 6.22 -4.41 27.99
CA ASP A 101 5.90 -5.32 29.07
C ASP A 101 6.01 -4.62 30.44
N GLU A 102 5.52 -5.24 31.51
CA GLU A 102 5.52 -4.65 32.85
C GLU A 102 6.92 -4.43 33.44
N THR A 103 7.94 -5.09 32.89
CA THR A 103 9.28 -5.14 33.46
C THR A 103 10.26 -4.21 32.76
N ASN A 104 10.22 -4.21 31.41
CA ASN A 104 11.23 -3.59 30.58
C ASN A 104 10.76 -2.30 29.88
N GLY A 105 9.49 -1.90 30.06
CA GLY A 105 8.93 -0.78 29.30
C GLY A 105 8.74 -1.10 27.82
N ASN A 106 8.75 -0.08 26.95
CA ASN A 106 8.60 -0.27 25.50
C ASN A 106 9.98 -0.52 24.86
N GLU A 107 10.20 -1.73 24.42
CA GLU A 107 11.47 -2.23 23.93
C GLU A 107 11.34 -2.98 22.59
N LEU A 108 12.48 -3.45 22.05
CA LEU A 108 12.54 -4.18 20.78
C LEU A 108 12.28 -5.66 20.96
N TRP A 109 11.30 -6.18 20.24
CA TRP A 109 10.87 -7.58 20.25
C TRP A 109 11.04 -8.25 18.89
N THR A 110 11.12 -9.56 18.87
CA THR A 110 11.10 -10.38 17.66
C THR A 110 10.09 -11.52 17.79
N SER A 111 9.53 -11.98 16.67
CA SER A 111 8.63 -13.13 16.62
C SER A 111 8.83 -13.95 15.34
N ASP A 112 8.80 -15.28 15.48
CA ASP A 112 8.66 -16.23 14.37
C ASP A 112 7.19 -16.65 14.15
N GLY A 113 6.26 -16.00 14.85
CA GLY A 113 4.83 -16.29 14.82
C GLY A 113 4.39 -17.37 15.80
N THR A 114 5.27 -17.80 16.70
CA THR A 114 4.94 -18.71 17.81
C THR A 114 5.08 -17.97 19.15
N GLU A 115 4.38 -18.44 20.18
CA GLU A 115 4.50 -17.88 21.52
C GLU A 115 5.94 -17.97 22.05
N ALA A 116 6.59 -19.13 21.90
CA ALA A 116 7.96 -19.36 22.34
C ALA A 116 9.00 -18.57 21.55
N GLY A 117 8.74 -18.30 20.28
CA GLY A 117 9.60 -17.50 19.39
C GLY A 117 9.32 -16.00 19.45
N THR A 118 8.33 -15.56 20.24
CA THR A 118 8.06 -14.15 20.52
C THR A 118 8.78 -13.75 21.79
N VAL A 119 9.89 -13.03 21.64
CA VAL A 119 10.81 -12.72 22.73
C VAL A 119 11.38 -11.30 22.63
N LEU A 120 11.72 -10.73 23.77
CA LEU A 120 12.50 -9.48 23.85
C LEU A 120 13.86 -9.67 23.15
N VAL A 121 14.19 -8.81 22.22
CA VAL A 121 15.50 -8.81 21.55
C VAL A 121 16.56 -8.25 22.50
N LYS A 122 16.27 -7.10 23.09
CA LYS A 122 17.16 -6.41 24.01
C LYS A 122 16.39 -5.39 24.83
N ASP A 123 16.65 -5.34 26.13
CA ASP A 123 16.31 -4.24 27.02
C ASP A 123 17.38 -3.14 26.76
N MET A 124 17.05 -2.19 25.86
CA MET A 124 17.98 -1.13 25.45
C MET A 124 18.01 0.00 26.47
N TYR A 125 16.86 0.30 27.07
CA TYR A 125 16.74 1.23 28.19
C TYR A 125 16.49 0.45 29.49
N PRO A 126 17.54 0.08 30.24
CA PRO A 126 17.45 -0.88 31.33
C PRO A 126 16.41 -0.55 32.39
N GLY A 127 15.56 -1.53 32.70
CA GLY A 127 14.48 -1.44 33.69
C GLY A 127 13.15 -1.04 33.07
N SER A 128 12.31 -0.27 33.79
CA SER A 128 10.99 0.13 33.32
C SER A 128 11.01 1.35 32.37
N GLY A 129 12.20 1.78 31.94
CA GLY A 129 12.35 2.81 30.92
C GLY A 129 11.90 2.30 29.54
N SER A 130 11.81 3.19 28.57
CA SER A 130 11.39 2.83 27.21
C SER A 130 12.42 3.35 26.22
N SER A 131 12.88 2.50 25.33
CA SER A 131 13.87 2.85 24.31
C SER A 131 13.31 3.62 23.13
N TYR A 132 11.97 3.64 22.96
CA TYR A 132 11.27 4.36 21.88
C TYR A 132 11.88 4.13 20.49
N ALA A 133 12.19 2.88 20.15
CA ALA A 133 12.74 2.53 18.86
C ALA A 133 11.75 2.87 17.72
N PHE A 134 12.18 3.67 16.75
CA PHE A 134 11.30 4.23 15.72
C PHE A 134 12.04 4.48 14.40
N GLU A 135 11.30 4.67 13.28
CA GLU A 135 11.83 4.94 11.93
C GLU A 135 12.77 3.85 11.40
N PHE A 136 12.30 2.62 11.37
CA PHE A 136 13.09 1.50 10.88
C PHE A 136 13.31 1.52 9.37
N VAL A 137 14.56 1.34 8.95
CA VAL A 137 14.98 1.15 7.55
C VAL A 137 15.89 -0.08 7.44
N GLU A 138 15.69 -0.88 6.39
CA GLU A 138 16.59 -2.02 6.12
C GLU A 138 17.85 -1.54 5.39
N PHE A 139 19.02 -1.89 5.93
CA PHE A 139 20.32 -1.62 5.35
C PHE A 139 21.33 -2.71 5.77
N ASN A 140 22.08 -3.26 4.80
CA ASN A 140 23.11 -4.30 5.05
C ASN A 140 22.60 -5.50 5.87
N ASN A 141 21.41 -6.03 5.54
CA ASN A 141 20.74 -7.15 6.22
C ASN A 141 20.47 -6.91 7.73
N ALA A 142 20.38 -5.67 8.13
CA ALA A 142 19.97 -5.22 9.45
C ALA A 142 18.91 -4.13 9.35
N LEU A 143 18.16 -3.93 10.40
CA LEU A 143 17.31 -2.74 10.55
C LEU A 143 18.10 -1.68 11.29
N TYR A 144 18.14 -0.48 10.73
CA TYR A 144 18.66 0.73 11.37
C TYR A 144 17.47 1.57 11.81
N PHE A 145 17.60 2.20 12.95
CA PHE A 145 16.51 2.94 13.60
C PHE A 145 17.06 3.93 14.61
N ARG A 146 16.25 4.85 15.07
CA ARG A 146 16.58 5.69 16.22
C ARG A 146 16.06 5.07 17.50
N SER A 147 16.82 5.19 18.57
CA SER A 147 16.44 4.69 19.89
C SER A 147 17.27 5.35 20.99
N GLU A 148 16.79 5.29 22.24
CA GLU A 148 17.52 5.78 23.41
C GLU A 148 17.83 4.65 24.40
N ASP A 149 18.87 4.85 25.24
CA ASP A 149 19.28 3.90 26.27
C ASP A 149 19.31 4.50 27.69
N GLY A 150 18.82 5.72 27.84
CA GLY A 150 18.80 6.46 29.10
C GLY A 150 20.14 7.08 29.50
N ILE A 151 21.16 7.00 28.63
CA ILE A 151 22.51 7.54 28.88
C ILE A 151 22.92 8.51 27.77
N HIS A 152 22.74 8.10 26.49
CA HIS A 152 23.24 8.83 25.32
C HIS A 152 22.14 9.60 24.58
N GLY A 153 20.91 9.62 25.14
CA GLY A 153 19.75 10.17 24.44
C GLY A 153 19.38 9.35 23.19
N THR A 154 18.64 9.98 22.28
CA THR A 154 18.18 9.28 21.06
C THR A 154 19.28 9.30 20.00
N GLU A 155 19.84 8.14 19.68
CA GLU A 155 20.92 7.94 18.72
C GLU A 155 20.59 6.92 17.62
N LEU A 156 21.51 6.74 16.65
CA LEU A 156 21.40 5.74 15.60
C LEU A 156 21.74 4.36 16.13
N TRP A 157 20.80 3.43 16.02
CA TRP A 157 20.92 2.02 16.40
C TRP A 157 20.76 1.09 15.21
N LYS A 158 21.19 -0.14 15.37
CA LYS A 158 20.96 -1.23 14.42
C LYS A 158 20.63 -2.54 15.13
N THR A 159 19.92 -3.43 14.42
CA THR A 159 19.64 -4.80 14.86
C THR A 159 19.62 -5.77 13.68
N ASP A 160 20.16 -6.98 13.89
CA ASP A 160 19.95 -8.13 13.01
C ASP A 160 18.84 -9.08 13.53
N GLY A 161 18.12 -8.65 14.57
CA GLY A 161 17.10 -9.42 15.27
C GLY A 161 17.64 -10.27 16.44
N THR A 162 18.93 -10.11 16.79
CA THR A 162 19.55 -10.77 17.95
C THR A 162 20.02 -9.74 18.98
N THR A 163 20.15 -10.17 20.24
CA THR A 163 20.69 -9.31 21.33
C THR A 163 22.10 -8.83 21.01
N ALA A 164 22.95 -9.72 20.46
CA ALA A 164 24.34 -9.40 20.14
C ALA A 164 24.47 -8.45 18.94
N GLY A 165 23.57 -8.56 17.95
CA GLY A 165 23.52 -7.70 16.77
C GLY A 165 22.77 -6.39 16.99
N THR A 166 22.17 -6.18 18.19
CA THR A 166 21.46 -4.94 18.54
C THR A 166 22.39 -4.02 19.32
N ALA A 167 22.81 -2.92 18.70
CA ALA A 167 23.76 -1.97 19.25
C ALA A 167 23.57 -0.56 18.69
N MET A 168 23.95 0.44 19.46
CA MET A 168 24.15 1.80 18.98
C MET A 168 25.27 1.81 17.93
N VAL A 169 25.07 2.51 16.83
CA VAL A 169 26.06 2.64 15.75
C VAL A 169 27.08 3.70 16.09
N THR A 170 26.60 4.82 16.61
CA THR A 170 27.42 5.97 16.98
C THR A 170 26.70 6.80 18.03
N ASP A 171 27.43 7.36 18.99
CA ASP A 171 27.01 8.47 19.84
C ASP A 171 27.46 9.74 19.11
N LEU A 172 26.59 10.26 18.24
CA LEU A 172 26.93 11.36 17.35
C LEU A 172 26.91 12.70 18.07
N ARG A 173 26.00 12.83 19.04
CA ARG A 173 25.94 13.96 19.94
C ARG A 173 26.20 13.48 21.36
N GLU A 174 27.47 13.50 21.77
CA GLU A 174 27.90 12.99 23.08
C GLU A 174 27.05 13.53 24.25
N GLY A 175 26.57 12.61 25.09
CA GLY A 175 25.83 12.87 26.31
C GLY A 175 24.32 12.61 26.21
N GLU A 176 23.55 13.14 27.18
CA GLU A 176 22.14 12.77 27.41
C GLU A 176 21.12 13.32 26.39
N PHE A 177 21.53 14.21 25.50
CA PHE A 177 20.58 14.89 24.60
C PHE A 177 20.33 14.22 23.24
N GLY A 178 21.22 13.34 22.81
CA GLY A 178 21.13 12.59 21.56
C GLY A 178 21.11 13.41 20.26
N SER A 179 21.41 12.76 19.15
CA SER A 179 21.42 13.36 17.80
C SER A 179 20.06 13.31 17.08
N ASN A 180 19.09 12.58 17.59
CA ASN A 180 17.74 12.46 17.03
C ASN A 180 17.71 12.14 15.53
N PRO A 181 18.37 11.09 15.05
CA PRO A 181 18.43 10.78 13.64
C PRO A 181 17.07 10.45 13.07
N SER A 182 16.77 10.89 11.83
CA SER A 182 15.46 10.75 11.21
C SER A 182 15.51 10.78 9.68
N TYR A 183 14.39 10.44 9.03
CA TYR A 183 14.24 10.46 7.56
C TYR A 183 15.23 9.54 6.83
N PHE A 184 15.42 8.34 7.32
CA PHE A 184 16.38 7.37 6.79
C PHE A 184 16.08 7.00 5.33
N THR A 185 17.13 7.00 4.49
CA THR A 185 17.08 6.47 3.13
C THR A 185 18.41 5.81 2.75
N VAL A 186 18.36 4.85 1.83
CA VAL A 186 19.55 4.10 1.40
C VAL A 186 19.84 4.42 -0.07
N LEU A 187 21.10 4.77 -0.36
CA LEU A 187 21.59 4.96 -1.72
C LEU A 187 23.04 4.45 -1.83
N ASN A 188 23.32 3.67 -2.88
CA ASN A 188 24.69 3.20 -3.19
C ASN A 188 25.39 2.55 -1.99
N ASN A 189 24.68 1.67 -1.27
CA ASN A 189 25.16 0.97 -0.09
C ASN A 189 25.64 1.91 1.03
N LYS A 190 24.97 3.03 1.20
CA LYS A 190 25.13 3.96 2.32
C LYS A 190 23.77 4.38 2.85
N LEU A 191 23.70 4.59 4.14
CA LEU A 191 22.53 5.10 4.86
C LEU A 191 22.65 6.62 4.99
N TYR A 192 21.63 7.35 4.60
CA TYR A 192 21.53 8.80 4.74
C TYR A 192 20.38 9.15 5.67
N PHE A 193 20.58 10.20 6.45
CA PHE A 193 19.59 10.64 7.45
C PHE A 193 19.86 12.08 7.87
N ASN A 194 18.88 12.68 8.50
CA ASN A 194 19.00 13.95 9.21
C ASN A 194 19.49 13.65 10.64
N ALA A 195 20.42 14.40 11.17
CA ALA A 195 20.82 14.31 12.58
C ALA A 195 21.43 15.61 13.09
N LEU A 196 21.39 15.77 14.40
CA LEU A 196 21.91 16.90 15.16
C LEU A 196 23.26 16.55 15.80
N ASP A 197 24.29 17.37 15.58
CA ASP A 197 25.55 17.25 16.31
C ASP A 197 25.67 18.23 17.49
N GLY A 198 24.71 19.11 17.65
CA GLY A 198 24.60 20.10 18.73
C GLY A 198 24.28 21.50 18.23
N PHE A 199 24.23 22.45 19.17
CA PHE A 199 23.91 23.86 18.90
C PHE A 199 25.00 24.83 19.36
N ASP A 200 26.21 24.35 19.63
CA ASP A 200 27.35 25.20 19.98
C ASP A 200 28.12 25.58 18.70
N TYR A 201 27.50 26.44 17.90
CA TYR A 201 28.00 26.84 16.59
C TYR A 201 29.37 27.53 16.64
N ASP A 202 29.70 28.19 17.75
CA ASP A 202 31.01 28.81 17.96
C ASP A 202 32.13 27.77 18.17
N ASN A 203 31.77 26.55 18.60
CA ASN A 203 32.69 25.42 18.80
C ASN A 203 32.55 24.34 17.70
N GLY A 204 31.91 24.67 16.57
CA GLY A 204 31.88 23.81 15.38
C GLY A 204 30.79 22.76 15.36
N GLN A 205 29.72 22.93 16.13
CA GLN A 205 28.47 22.21 15.94
C GLN A 205 27.61 22.91 14.89
N HIS A 206 26.78 22.13 14.17
CA HIS A 206 26.12 22.58 12.94
C HIS A 206 24.57 22.48 13.00
N GLY A 207 24.03 22.01 14.13
CA GLY A 207 22.58 21.78 14.20
C GLY A 207 22.13 20.53 13.42
N PHE A 208 20.89 20.55 12.94
CA PHE A 208 20.36 19.46 12.14
C PHE A 208 20.82 19.56 10.68
N GLU A 209 21.67 18.63 10.26
CA GLU A 209 22.19 18.56 8.92
C GLU A 209 22.03 17.16 8.28
N LEU A 210 22.40 17.03 7.00
CA LEU A 210 22.39 15.75 6.28
C LEU A 210 23.64 14.94 6.60
N TRP A 211 23.44 13.71 7.10
CA TRP A 211 24.49 12.76 7.47
C TRP A 211 24.48 11.53 6.57
N VAL A 212 25.59 10.86 6.51
CA VAL A 212 25.79 9.58 5.81
C VAL A 212 26.55 8.60 6.69
N SER A 213 26.18 7.30 6.63
CA SER A 213 26.84 6.22 7.34
C SER A 213 27.03 5.00 6.44
N ASP A 214 28.13 4.25 6.64
CA ASP A 214 28.30 2.90 6.10
C ASP A 214 27.85 1.80 7.10
N GLY A 215 27.27 2.21 8.23
CA GLY A 215 26.81 1.35 9.32
C GLY A 215 27.87 1.14 10.43
N THR A 216 28.95 1.92 10.38
CA THR A 216 29.99 1.96 11.42
C THR A 216 30.13 3.38 11.99
N GLU A 217 30.63 3.49 13.21
CA GLU A 217 30.94 4.78 13.85
C GLU A 217 31.88 5.62 12.98
N GLY A 218 33.05 5.06 12.62
CA GLY A 218 34.04 5.76 11.80
C GLY A 218 33.63 6.07 10.36
N GLY A 219 32.54 5.42 9.86
CA GLY A 219 31.95 5.67 8.56
C GLY A 219 30.76 6.62 8.60
N THR A 220 30.43 7.17 9.78
CA THR A 220 29.33 8.13 9.96
C THR A 220 29.87 9.55 9.95
N GLN A 221 29.39 10.38 9.00
CA GLN A 221 29.87 11.76 8.83
C GLN A 221 28.80 12.66 8.23
N MET A 222 28.89 13.96 8.47
CA MET A 222 28.07 14.97 7.83
C MET A 222 28.41 15.06 6.34
N VAL A 223 27.40 15.12 5.47
CA VAL A 223 27.58 15.29 4.02
C VAL A 223 27.95 16.72 3.68
N LYS A 224 27.22 17.67 4.26
CA LYS A 224 27.39 19.09 4.05
C LYS A 224 26.71 19.88 5.16
N ASP A 225 27.38 20.93 5.64
CA ASP A 225 26.78 22.02 6.38
C ASP A 225 26.06 22.92 5.33
N ILE A 226 24.73 22.81 5.28
CA ILE A 226 23.88 23.55 4.34
C ILE A 226 23.52 24.92 4.91
N HIS A 227 23.27 24.97 6.22
CA HIS A 227 22.89 26.16 6.95
C HIS A 227 23.65 26.24 8.27
N ALA A 228 24.36 27.32 8.51
CA ALA A 228 25.20 27.51 9.69
C ALA A 228 24.53 27.26 11.07
N GLU A 229 23.19 27.22 11.13
CA GLU A 229 22.45 26.84 12.34
C GLU A 229 21.80 25.47 12.20
N SER A 230 20.88 25.28 11.26
CA SER A 230 20.23 24.00 10.98
C SER A 230 19.51 24.05 9.65
N SER A 231 19.86 23.20 8.72
CA SER A 231 19.12 23.09 7.45
C SER A 231 17.88 22.20 7.53
N ASN A 232 17.75 21.39 8.59
CA ASN A 232 16.62 20.50 8.84
C ASN A 232 16.22 19.63 7.63
N PRO A 233 17.13 18.84 7.05
CA PRO A 233 16.81 18.02 5.90
C PRO A 233 15.72 17.01 6.24
N SER A 234 14.69 16.90 5.39
CA SER A 234 13.60 15.96 5.63
C SER A 234 13.03 15.39 4.34
N ASN A 235 12.16 14.37 4.46
CA ASN A 235 11.55 13.69 3.32
C ASN A 235 12.58 13.12 2.33
N LEU A 236 13.66 12.52 2.82
CA LEU A 236 14.73 11.98 2.00
C LEU A 236 14.22 10.84 1.08
N LYS A 237 14.46 10.97 -0.24
CA LYS A 237 14.06 10.00 -1.26
C LYS A 237 15.18 9.68 -2.21
N ALA A 238 15.64 8.45 -2.23
CA ALA A 238 16.55 7.97 -3.27
C ALA A 238 15.80 7.82 -4.60
N PHE A 239 16.34 8.43 -5.66
CA PHE A 239 15.87 8.30 -7.03
C PHE A 239 17.04 8.42 -8.00
N GLY A 240 17.20 7.43 -8.90
CA GLY A 240 18.36 7.31 -9.75
C GLY A 240 19.65 7.16 -8.92
N ASN A 241 20.61 8.05 -9.11
CA ASN A 241 21.88 8.07 -8.39
C ASN A 241 21.98 9.25 -7.40
N LYS A 242 20.85 9.81 -6.98
CA LYS A 242 20.76 10.93 -6.04
C LYS A 242 19.72 10.70 -4.96
N ILE A 243 19.83 11.46 -3.90
CA ILE A 243 18.80 11.64 -2.89
C ILE A 243 18.22 13.02 -3.06
N TYR A 244 16.89 13.10 -3.12
CA TYR A 244 16.11 14.33 -3.14
C TYR A 244 15.50 14.55 -1.77
N PHE A 245 15.47 15.78 -1.33
CA PHE A 245 15.01 16.13 0.02
C PHE A 245 14.63 17.61 0.08
N ASN A 246 14.01 18.03 1.14
CA ASN A 246 13.86 19.45 1.43
C ASN A 246 14.90 19.90 2.48
N ALA A 247 15.34 21.13 2.39
CA ALA A 247 16.23 21.77 3.37
C ALA A 247 16.17 23.29 3.27
N ASP A 248 16.54 23.98 4.36
CA ASP A 248 16.64 25.42 4.47
C ASP A 248 18.11 25.84 4.41
N ASP A 249 18.47 26.78 3.54
CA ASP A 249 19.81 27.38 3.48
C ASP A 249 19.94 28.71 4.23
N GLY A 250 18.90 29.10 4.99
CA GLY A 250 18.83 30.35 5.74
C GLY A 250 18.55 31.58 4.87
N THR A 251 18.35 31.41 3.56
CA THR A 251 18.14 32.50 2.61
C THR A 251 16.87 32.34 1.78
N ASN A 252 16.64 31.13 1.28
CA ASN A 252 15.55 30.84 0.36
C ASN A 252 14.37 30.11 1.03
N GLY A 253 14.47 29.81 2.33
CA GLY A 253 13.51 28.97 3.02
C GLY A 253 13.66 27.48 2.66
N ILE A 254 12.67 26.67 3.07
CA ILE A 254 12.71 25.21 2.86
C ILE A 254 12.33 24.89 1.41
N GLU A 255 13.33 24.48 0.64
CA GLU A 255 13.22 24.26 -0.80
C GLU A 255 13.67 22.85 -1.22
N LEU A 256 13.59 22.53 -2.55
CA LEU A 256 14.00 21.24 -3.11
C LEU A 256 15.51 21.15 -3.29
N TRP A 257 16.13 20.18 -2.66
CA TRP A 257 17.55 19.87 -2.72
C TRP A 257 17.83 18.49 -3.30
N ALA A 258 19.05 18.30 -3.79
CA ALA A 258 19.57 16.99 -4.14
C ALA A 258 21.02 16.82 -3.70
N THR A 259 21.40 15.56 -3.46
CA THR A 259 22.79 15.15 -3.20
C THR A 259 23.15 13.86 -3.92
N ASP A 260 24.40 13.72 -4.34
CA ASP A 260 25.00 12.45 -4.75
C ASP A 260 25.81 11.79 -3.60
N GLY A 261 25.71 12.36 -2.40
CA GLY A 261 26.42 11.93 -1.20
C GLY A 261 27.76 12.63 -0.98
N THR A 262 28.09 13.61 -1.80
CA THR A 262 29.28 14.45 -1.62
C THR A 262 28.88 15.90 -1.29
N SER A 263 29.73 16.64 -0.58
CA SER A 263 29.48 18.05 -0.27
C SER A 263 29.35 18.91 -1.53
N GLY A 264 30.18 18.68 -2.57
CA GLY A 264 30.13 19.38 -3.84
C GLY A 264 28.92 18.99 -4.71
N GLY A 265 28.39 17.79 -4.55
CA GLY A 265 27.19 17.29 -5.23
C GLY A 265 25.89 17.54 -4.47
N THR A 266 25.94 18.28 -3.35
CA THR A 266 24.77 18.69 -2.56
C THR A 266 24.41 20.14 -2.87
N TYR A 267 23.22 20.36 -3.46
CA TYR A 267 22.79 21.68 -3.92
C TYR A 267 21.27 21.81 -3.97
N MET A 268 20.78 23.03 -3.86
CA MET A 268 19.37 23.36 -4.11
C MET A 268 19.08 23.22 -5.61
N ILE A 269 18.06 22.45 -5.95
CA ILE A 269 17.63 22.27 -7.34
C ILE A 269 16.89 23.51 -7.83
N LYS A 270 15.94 23.99 -7.01
CA LYS A 270 15.09 25.12 -7.36
C LYS A 270 14.53 25.78 -6.11
N ASN A 271 14.55 27.11 -6.10
CA ASN A 271 13.69 27.91 -5.24
C ASN A 271 12.29 27.94 -5.88
N ILE A 272 11.36 27.14 -5.34
CA ILE A 272 10.00 26.97 -5.87
C ILE A 272 9.10 28.09 -5.38
N ASN A 273 9.19 28.45 -4.09
CA ASN A 273 8.41 29.54 -3.53
C ASN A 273 9.24 30.80 -3.39
N THR A 274 9.23 31.63 -4.42
CA THR A 274 10.06 32.84 -4.54
C THR A 274 9.53 34.05 -3.78
N ASP A 275 8.49 33.91 -2.97
CA ASP A 275 7.91 35.00 -2.18
C ASP A 275 8.70 35.23 -0.89
N GLY A 276 9.74 36.07 -0.97
CA GLY A 276 10.66 36.32 0.13
C GLY A 276 11.45 35.07 0.55
N ASN A 277 11.47 34.75 1.84
CA ASN A 277 12.01 33.50 2.38
C ASN A 277 10.89 32.44 2.49
N GLY A 278 10.00 32.39 1.51
CA GLY A 278 8.86 31.46 1.52
C GLY A 278 9.30 30.02 1.41
N ASN A 279 8.62 29.13 2.14
CA ASN A 279 8.89 27.70 2.12
C ASN A 279 8.02 27.03 1.07
N SER A 280 8.59 26.19 0.18
CA SER A 280 7.83 25.31 -0.71
C SER A 280 7.52 23.96 -0.06
N LEU A 281 8.27 23.55 0.97
CA LEU A 281 8.06 22.31 1.74
C LEU A 281 7.86 21.08 0.82
N PRO A 282 8.81 20.71 -0.05
CA PRO A 282 8.70 19.56 -0.92
C PRO A 282 8.54 18.27 -0.11
N SER A 283 7.53 17.44 -0.46
CA SER A 283 7.25 16.18 0.24
C SER A 283 6.58 15.15 -0.67
N ASP A 284 6.22 13.99 -0.15
CA ASP A 284 5.50 12.94 -0.86
C ASP A 284 6.15 12.51 -2.17
N PHE A 285 7.45 12.27 -2.14
CA PHE A 285 8.22 11.91 -3.33
C PHE A 285 7.83 10.56 -3.92
N ILE A 286 7.49 10.53 -5.22
CA ILE A 286 7.01 9.36 -5.94
C ILE A 286 7.87 9.12 -7.18
N ASP A 287 8.45 7.90 -7.28
CA ASP A 287 9.06 7.44 -8.53
C ASP A 287 7.98 6.89 -9.45
N PHE A 288 7.76 7.55 -10.58
CA PHE A 288 6.79 7.11 -11.56
C PHE A 288 7.27 7.42 -12.99
N ASN A 289 7.31 6.37 -13.85
CA ASN A 289 7.71 6.47 -15.25
C ASN A 289 9.07 7.19 -15.48
N GLY A 290 10.05 6.94 -14.58
CA GLY A 290 11.39 7.48 -14.69
C GLY A 290 11.50 8.99 -14.40
N LYS A 291 10.51 9.58 -13.75
CA LYS A 291 10.51 10.93 -13.19
C LYS A 291 10.22 10.89 -11.71
N LEU A 292 10.71 11.87 -10.98
CA LEU A 292 10.36 12.09 -9.59
C LEU A 292 9.23 13.10 -9.51
N PHE A 293 8.09 12.67 -8.95
CA PHE A 293 6.94 13.50 -8.60
C PHE A 293 7.01 13.84 -7.13
N PHE A 294 6.49 14.98 -6.74
CA PHE A 294 6.43 15.40 -5.34
C PHE A 294 5.36 16.47 -5.15
N THR A 295 4.98 16.74 -3.91
CA THR A 295 4.10 17.85 -3.57
C THR A 295 4.95 19.06 -3.16
N ALA A 296 4.59 20.27 -3.58
CA ALA A 296 5.23 21.50 -3.12
C ALA A 296 4.27 22.68 -3.18
N TYR A 297 4.50 23.65 -2.32
CA TYR A 297 3.75 24.90 -2.24
C TYR A 297 4.44 26.01 -3.02
N SER A 298 3.66 26.82 -3.73
CA SER A 298 4.07 28.13 -4.21
C SER A 298 3.01 29.18 -3.87
N SER A 299 3.41 30.44 -3.69
CA SER A 299 2.47 31.53 -3.43
C SER A 299 1.53 31.82 -4.62
N GLU A 300 1.86 31.34 -5.81
CA GLU A 300 1.07 31.51 -7.03
C GLU A 300 -0.01 30.45 -7.22
N THR A 301 0.26 29.18 -6.81
CA THR A 301 -0.60 28.04 -7.14
C THR A 301 -1.04 27.21 -5.93
N GLY A 302 -0.70 27.64 -4.71
CA GLY A 302 -0.92 26.79 -3.54
C GLY A 302 -0.02 25.54 -3.56
N ARG A 303 -0.42 24.48 -2.82
CA ARG A 303 0.27 23.20 -2.80
C ARG A 303 -0.26 22.29 -3.91
N GLU A 304 0.59 21.97 -4.85
CA GLU A 304 0.27 21.17 -6.02
C GLU A 304 1.27 20.03 -6.24
N ILE A 305 1.01 19.19 -7.26
CA ILE A 305 1.96 18.16 -7.72
C ILE A 305 2.98 18.78 -8.67
N TRP A 306 4.24 18.52 -8.36
CA TRP A 306 5.40 18.94 -9.13
C TRP A 306 6.14 17.72 -9.69
N THR A 307 6.95 17.95 -10.71
CA THR A 307 7.88 16.94 -11.26
C THR A 307 9.27 17.50 -11.38
N THR A 308 10.28 16.62 -11.27
CA THR A 308 11.67 17.00 -11.53
C THR A 308 12.41 15.89 -12.29
N ASP A 309 13.36 16.28 -13.13
CA ASP A 309 14.39 15.44 -13.73
C ASP A 309 15.76 15.65 -13.06
N GLY A 310 15.78 16.40 -11.93
CA GLY A 310 16.98 16.75 -11.19
C GLY A 310 17.67 18.02 -11.67
N THR A 311 17.06 18.78 -12.59
CA THR A 311 17.53 20.10 -13.04
C THR A 311 16.53 21.18 -12.64
N GLU A 312 16.98 22.42 -12.51
CA GLU A 312 16.10 23.58 -12.26
C GLU A 312 15.03 23.73 -13.35
N ALA A 313 15.44 23.66 -14.63
CA ALA A 313 14.54 23.80 -15.76
C ALA A 313 13.53 22.66 -15.90
N GLY A 314 13.91 21.44 -15.49
CA GLY A 314 13.05 20.27 -15.48
C GLY A 314 12.15 20.19 -14.24
N THR A 315 12.39 21.05 -13.24
CA THR A 315 11.56 21.12 -12.03
C THR A 315 10.41 22.10 -12.25
N LYS A 316 9.18 21.55 -12.36
CA LYS A 316 7.98 22.32 -12.71
C LYS A 316 6.71 21.70 -12.13
N ILE A 317 5.70 22.54 -11.98
CA ILE A 317 4.35 22.08 -11.64
C ILE A 317 3.85 21.11 -12.71
N LEU A 318 3.24 20.01 -12.31
CA LEU A 318 2.59 19.09 -13.23
C LEU A 318 1.29 19.70 -13.74
N LYS A 319 0.46 20.14 -12.81
CA LYS A 319 -0.82 20.80 -13.10
C LYS A 319 -1.25 21.59 -11.87
N ASP A 320 -1.78 22.78 -12.08
CA ASP A 320 -2.54 23.54 -11.09
C ASP A 320 -3.97 22.96 -11.09
N VAL A 321 -4.25 22.07 -10.11
CA VAL A 321 -5.51 21.33 -10.04
C VAL A 321 -6.59 22.19 -9.38
N TYR A 322 -6.23 22.92 -8.33
CA TYR A 322 -7.12 23.91 -7.73
C TYR A 322 -6.65 25.30 -8.19
N GLU A 323 -7.15 25.73 -9.35
CA GLU A 323 -6.68 26.97 -10.00
C GLU A 323 -6.57 28.15 -9.03
N GLY A 324 -5.37 28.75 -8.97
CA GLY A 324 -5.06 29.88 -8.11
C GLY A 324 -4.25 29.51 -6.87
N THR A 325 -4.48 30.22 -5.74
CA THR A 325 -3.64 30.08 -4.55
C THR A 325 -4.09 29.01 -3.57
N GLU A 326 -5.17 28.31 -3.86
CA GLU A 326 -5.69 27.22 -3.02
C GLU A 326 -4.89 25.94 -3.28
N ASN A 327 -5.01 24.97 -2.36
CA ASN A 327 -4.25 23.73 -2.45
C ASN A 327 -5.02 22.65 -3.20
N GLY A 328 -4.49 22.15 -4.30
CA GLY A 328 -4.99 20.95 -4.99
C GLY A 328 -4.57 19.65 -4.31
N VAL A 329 -3.54 19.68 -3.47
CA VAL A 329 -3.14 18.53 -2.64
C VAL A 329 -3.85 18.60 -1.30
N ILE A 330 -4.58 17.53 -0.94
CA ILE A 330 -5.24 17.42 0.38
C ILE A 330 -4.24 17.03 1.48
N PRO A 331 -4.50 17.36 2.76
CA PRO A 331 -3.56 17.13 3.86
C PRO A 331 -3.08 15.68 4.01
N GLN A 332 -3.90 14.70 3.79
CA GLN A 332 -3.54 13.28 3.86
C GLN A 332 -3.39 12.69 2.45
N PHE A 333 -2.58 13.33 1.64
CA PHE A 333 -2.28 12.88 0.28
C PHE A 333 -1.93 11.38 0.22
N LYS A 334 -2.61 10.65 -0.66
CA LYS A 334 -2.39 9.23 -0.92
C LYS A 334 -2.25 8.99 -2.41
N TYR A 335 -1.49 7.94 -2.72
CA TYR A 335 -1.30 7.53 -4.11
C TYR A 335 -1.09 6.03 -4.25
N ILE A 336 -1.32 5.54 -5.45
CA ILE A 336 -0.94 4.19 -5.87
C ILE A 336 -0.64 4.14 -7.36
N ILE A 337 0.34 3.33 -7.74
CA ILE A 337 0.61 3.03 -9.15
C ILE A 337 -0.19 1.78 -9.52
N TYR A 338 -1.06 1.91 -10.51
CA TYR A 338 -1.88 0.82 -11.01
C TYR A 338 -2.08 0.94 -12.51
N ASN A 339 -1.86 -0.18 -13.25
CA ASN A 339 -1.97 -0.23 -14.71
C ASN A 339 -1.19 0.90 -15.43
N ASN A 340 0.06 1.15 -14.99
CA ASN A 340 0.95 2.20 -15.52
C ASN A 340 0.36 3.61 -15.46
N LYS A 341 -0.50 3.86 -14.51
CA LYS A 341 -1.04 5.18 -14.15
C LYS A 341 -0.84 5.42 -12.67
N LEU A 342 -0.70 6.68 -12.30
CA LEU A 342 -0.62 7.10 -10.91
C LEU A 342 -2.00 7.61 -10.49
N PHE A 343 -2.64 6.96 -9.52
CA PHE A 343 -3.88 7.38 -8.90
C PHE A 343 -3.54 8.18 -7.65
N LEU A 344 -4.18 9.32 -7.48
CA LEU A 344 -3.85 10.34 -6.49
C LEU A 344 -5.13 10.83 -5.80
N THR A 345 -5.01 11.28 -4.56
CA THR A 345 -6.08 12.04 -3.89
C THR A 345 -5.80 13.53 -4.04
N LEU A 346 -6.55 14.20 -4.91
CA LEU A 346 -6.42 15.64 -5.16
C LEU A 346 -7.77 16.33 -5.01
N ARG A 347 -7.76 17.65 -4.95
CA ARG A 347 -8.94 18.50 -4.77
C ARG A 347 -9.00 19.57 -5.85
N ASP A 348 -10.21 19.87 -6.30
CA ASP A 348 -10.53 21.09 -7.03
C ASP A 348 -11.76 21.81 -6.44
N ALA A 349 -12.10 22.98 -6.99
CA ALA A 349 -13.20 23.80 -6.48
C ALA A 349 -14.59 23.22 -6.77
N GLU A 350 -14.73 22.38 -7.79
CA GLU A 350 -16.02 21.87 -8.28
C GLU A 350 -16.37 20.55 -7.62
N HIS A 351 -15.38 19.65 -7.47
CA HIS A 351 -15.60 18.26 -7.06
C HIS A 351 -15.09 17.96 -5.64
N GLY A 352 -14.37 18.90 -4.99
CA GLY A 352 -13.77 18.62 -3.69
C GLY A 352 -12.62 17.60 -3.77
N GLY A 353 -12.35 16.90 -2.67
CA GLY A 353 -11.28 15.90 -2.56
C GLY A 353 -11.68 14.54 -3.13
N GLU A 354 -11.21 14.24 -4.35
CA GLU A 354 -11.57 13.06 -5.12
C GLU A 354 -10.36 12.26 -5.60
N ILE A 355 -10.63 11.12 -6.29
CA ILE A 355 -9.59 10.33 -6.95
C ILE A 355 -9.28 10.95 -8.31
N TRP A 356 -8.02 11.28 -8.50
CA TRP A 356 -7.46 11.74 -9.75
C TRP A 356 -6.52 10.69 -10.34
N VAL A 357 -6.28 10.78 -11.64
CA VAL A 357 -5.35 9.89 -12.33
C VAL A 357 -4.42 10.69 -13.21
N THR A 358 -3.16 10.26 -13.30
CA THR A 358 -2.19 10.83 -14.22
C THR A 358 -1.33 9.76 -14.89
N ASP A 359 -0.93 10.02 -16.13
CA ASP A 359 0.12 9.29 -16.86
C ASP A 359 1.50 9.97 -16.76
N GLY A 360 1.56 11.06 -15.98
CA GLY A 360 2.75 11.89 -15.81
C GLY A 360 2.84 13.09 -16.73
N THR A 361 1.74 13.42 -17.44
CA THR A 361 1.59 14.63 -18.25
C THR A 361 0.49 15.54 -17.71
N PRO A 362 0.53 16.86 -17.96
CA PRO A 362 -0.54 17.78 -17.57
C PRO A 362 -1.91 17.38 -18.16
N GLU A 363 -1.93 16.98 -19.42
CA GLU A 363 -3.14 16.57 -20.15
C GLU A 363 -3.69 15.25 -19.66
N GLY A 364 -2.81 14.32 -19.26
CA GLY A 364 -3.19 13.02 -18.66
C GLY A 364 -3.55 13.10 -17.19
N THR A 365 -3.37 14.27 -16.55
CA THR A 365 -3.78 14.53 -15.17
C THR A 365 -5.21 15.04 -15.16
N GLN A 366 -6.14 14.18 -14.71
CA GLN A 366 -7.58 14.46 -14.75
C GLN A 366 -8.33 13.79 -13.60
N LEU A 367 -9.50 14.33 -13.27
CA LEU A 367 -10.43 13.67 -12.37
C LEU A 367 -10.71 12.25 -12.88
N PHE A 368 -10.49 11.24 -12.05
CA PHE A 368 -10.80 9.87 -12.40
C PHE A 368 -12.30 9.59 -12.20
N MET A 369 -12.82 9.96 -11.04
CA MET A 369 -14.21 9.76 -10.70
C MET A 369 -14.62 10.73 -9.60
N ASP A 370 -15.75 11.39 -9.78
CA ASP A 370 -16.46 12.15 -8.74
C ASP A 370 -17.36 11.17 -7.98
N VAL A 371 -16.89 10.70 -6.83
CA VAL A 371 -17.59 9.72 -5.98
C VAL A 371 -18.65 10.41 -5.11
N LEU A 372 -18.35 11.64 -4.65
CA LEU A 372 -19.22 12.48 -3.86
C LEU A 372 -19.53 13.77 -4.63
N PRO A 373 -20.56 13.79 -5.50
CA PRO A 373 -20.85 14.94 -6.34
C PRO A 373 -20.97 16.27 -5.58
N GLY A 374 -20.19 17.27 -6.05
CA GLY A 374 -20.10 18.60 -5.45
C GLY A 374 -18.79 18.84 -4.71
N PRO A 375 -18.66 19.95 -3.96
CA PRO A 375 -17.38 20.36 -3.37
C PRO A 375 -16.97 19.56 -2.10
N GLY A 376 -17.65 18.45 -1.82
CA GLY A 376 -17.33 17.56 -0.70
C GLY A 376 -16.13 16.67 -0.97
N ASP A 377 -15.52 16.12 0.08
CA ASP A 377 -14.36 15.24 -0.02
C ASP A 377 -14.79 13.77 0.09
N SER A 378 -14.81 13.01 -1.02
CA SER A 378 -15.16 11.58 -0.99
C SER A 378 -14.10 10.73 -0.31
N MET A 379 -12.85 11.13 -0.42
CA MET A 379 -11.73 10.40 0.16
C MET A 379 -11.63 10.62 1.67
N GLY A 380 -12.21 11.69 2.16
CA GLY A 380 -12.26 12.07 3.58
C GLY A 380 -10.87 12.24 4.21
N ILE A 381 -10.83 12.71 5.44
CA ILE A 381 -9.61 12.75 6.24
C ILE A 381 -9.33 11.34 6.77
N THR A 382 -8.23 10.73 6.36
CA THR A 382 -7.81 9.41 6.86
C THR A 382 -6.33 9.42 7.20
N ILE A 383 -6.02 8.89 8.36
CA ILE A 383 -4.64 8.66 8.81
C ILE A 383 -4.10 7.31 8.34
N SER A 384 -4.94 6.46 7.76
CA SER A 384 -4.51 5.15 7.28
C SER A 384 -3.53 5.27 6.11
N PRO A 385 -2.35 4.67 6.19
CA PRO A 385 -1.42 4.60 5.07
C PRO A 385 -1.94 3.70 3.93
N MET A 386 -2.90 2.82 4.23
CA MET A 386 -3.41 1.77 3.33
C MET A 386 -4.81 2.10 2.80
N LEU A 387 -4.94 3.28 2.16
CA LEU A 387 -6.20 3.68 1.52
C LEU A 387 -6.47 2.93 0.21
N PHE A 388 -5.40 2.56 -0.49
CA PHE A 388 -5.43 1.85 -1.77
C PHE A 388 -4.74 0.50 -1.65
N GLN A 389 -5.27 -0.54 -2.29
CA GLN A 389 -4.64 -1.86 -2.41
C GLN A 389 -4.93 -2.49 -3.76
N VAL A 390 -3.92 -3.06 -4.39
CA VAL A 390 -4.11 -3.89 -5.59
C VAL A 390 -4.17 -5.35 -5.20
N MET A 391 -5.22 -6.03 -5.66
CA MET A 391 -5.40 -7.47 -5.47
C MET A 391 -6.15 -8.07 -6.66
N GLY A 392 -5.70 -9.22 -7.15
CA GLY A 392 -6.34 -9.92 -8.28
C GLY A 392 -6.46 -9.08 -9.56
N GLY A 393 -5.52 -8.16 -9.79
CA GLY A 393 -5.55 -7.24 -10.93
C GLY A 393 -6.62 -6.16 -10.85
N LYS A 394 -7.18 -5.91 -9.68
CA LYS A 394 -8.12 -4.82 -9.40
C LYS A 394 -7.56 -3.90 -8.34
N LEU A 395 -7.90 -2.62 -8.44
CA LEU A 395 -7.64 -1.60 -7.43
C LEU A 395 -8.81 -1.58 -6.44
N TYR A 396 -8.52 -1.69 -5.16
CA TYR A 396 -9.46 -1.54 -4.05
C TYR A 396 -9.14 -0.26 -3.29
N PHE A 397 -10.17 0.46 -2.87
CA PHE A 397 -10.00 1.68 -2.11
C PHE A 397 -11.24 1.98 -1.25
N ARG A 398 -11.04 2.86 -0.29
CA ARG A 398 -12.10 3.41 0.56
C ARG A 398 -12.54 4.76 0.03
N ALA A 399 -13.85 4.98 -0.08
CA ALA A 399 -14.41 6.28 -0.36
C ALA A 399 -15.80 6.44 0.27
N VAL A 400 -16.17 7.68 0.58
CA VAL A 400 -17.51 8.06 1.05
C VAL A 400 -18.35 8.51 -0.14
N ASN A 401 -19.64 8.19 -0.14
CA ASN A 401 -20.60 8.70 -1.10
C ASN A 401 -21.64 9.59 -0.41
N ASN A 402 -22.70 9.96 -1.12
CA ASN A 402 -23.81 10.81 -0.62
C ASN A 402 -24.54 10.25 0.62
N GLU A 403 -24.27 9.01 1.01
CA GLU A 403 -24.86 8.39 2.20
C GLU A 403 -24.03 8.68 3.48
N GLU A 404 -22.93 9.42 3.34
CA GLU A 404 -21.98 9.81 4.42
C GLU A 404 -21.26 8.63 5.10
N TYR A 405 -21.20 7.46 4.43
CA TYR A 405 -20.53 6.27 4.94
C TYR A 405 -19.30 5.88 4.13
N TYR A 406 -18.26 5.44 4.81
CA TYR A 406 -17.08 4.89 4.17
C TYR A 406 -17.32 3.47 3.70
N GLN A 407 -17.22 3.28 2.40
CA GLN A 407 -17.47 2.02 1.73
C GLN A 407 -16.23 1.51 1.01
N LEU A 408 -16.18 0.19 0.79
CA LEU A 408 -15.18 -0.43 -0.06
C LEU A 408 -15.58 -0.30 -1.52
N TRP A 409 -14.65 0.18 -2.32
CA TRP A 409 -14.77 0.31 -3.77
C TRP A 409 -13.75 -0.57 -4.47
N LYS A 410 -14.07 -1.00 -5.67
CA LYS A 410 -13.13 -1.69 -6.57
C LYS A 410 -13.16 -1.09 -7.95
N SER A 411 -12.03 -1.15 -8.66
CA SER A 411 -11.86 -0.60 -10.01
C SER A 411 -10.96 -1.49 -10.87
N ASP A 412 -11.20 -1.52 -12.16
CA ASP A 412 -10.28 -2.05 -13.16
C ASP A 412 -9.39 -0.97 -13.79
N GLY A 413 -9.44 0.25 -13.23
CA GLY A 413 -8.73 1.42 -13.73
C GLY A 413 -9.53 2.23 -14.75
N THR A 414 -10.82 1.90 -14.95
CA THR A 414 -11.77 2.68 -15.74
C THR A 414 -12.96 3.13 -14.89
N VAL A 415 -13.57 4.25 -15.21
CA VAL A 415 -14.76 4.74 -14.51
C VAL A 415 -15.91 3.73 -14.62
N ALA A 416 -16.12 3.15 -15.80
CA ALA A 416 -17.17 2.14 -16.03
C ALA A 416 -16.95 0.84 -15.25
N GLY A 417 -15.70 0.48 -14.98
CA GLY A 417 -15.31 -0.69 -14.18
C GLY A 417 -15.14 -0.39 -12.69
N THR A 418 -15.49 0.83 -12.26
CA THR A 418 -15.39 1.26 -10.86
C THR A 418 -16.75 1.19 -10.19
N GLN A 419 -16.83 0.50 -9.06
CA GLN A 419 -18.09 0.32 -8.35
C GLN A 419 -17.90 0.15 -6.85
N LYS A 420 -18.88 0.61 -6.08
CA LYS A 420 -19.02 0.28 -4.66
C LYS A 420 -19.28 -1.22 -4.52
N ILE A 421 -18.63 -1.86 -3.56
CA ILE A 421 -18.92 -3.24 -3.16
C ILE A 421 -19.44 -3.24 -1.73
N THR A 422 -20.52 -3.96 -1.48
CA THR A 422 -21.20 -3.99 -0.19
C THR A 422 -21.32 -5.42 0.31
N ALA A 423 -21.19 -5.57 1.63
CA ALA A 423 -21.38 -6.87 2.30
C ALA A 423 -22.84 -7.30 2.33
N ASP A 424 -23.75 -6.35 2.47
CA ASP A 424 -25.20 -6.58 2.54
C ASP A 424 -25.93 -5.72 1.49
N PRO A 425 -26.32 -6.32 0.35
CA PRO A 425 -27.08 -5.60 -0.67
C PRO A 425 -28.46 -5.12 -0.19
N GLU A 426 -29.03 -5.77 0.84
CA GLU A 426 -30.35 -5.41 1.39
C GLU A 426 -30.26 -4.25 2.39
N ASN A 427 -29.06 -4.02 2.97
CA ASN A 427 -28.79 -2.90 3.88
C ASN A 427 -27.48 -2.20 3.52
N PRO A 428 -27.42 -1.47 2.39
CA PRO A 428 -26.18 -0.83 1.93
C PRO A 428 -25.73 0.38 2.76
N ALA A 429 -26.54 0.81 3.72
CA ALA A 429 -26.31 2.04 4.48
C ALA A 429 -25.43 1.87 5.72
N GLN A 430 -24.94 0.67 6.03
CA GLN A 430 -24.02 0.50 7.16
C GLN A 430 -22.60 0.89 6.75
N ASP A 431 -22.02 1.85 7.51
CA ASP A 431 -20.62 2.21 7.39
C ASP A 431 -19.76 1.08 7.92
N ALA A 432 -19.12 0.40 6.98
CA ALA A 432 -18.35 -0.75 7.32
C ALA A 432 -16.89 -0.47 7.62
N LEU A 433 -16.31 0.53 6.96
CA LEU A 433 -14.84 0.65 6.89
C LEU A 433 -14.33 1.71 7.85
N GLY A 434 -14.61 2.05 8.88
CA GLY A 434 -13.97 3.05 9.76
C GLY A 434 -12.88 3.93 9.11
N TYR A 435 -12.24 4.75 9.90
CA TYR A 435 -11.21 5.68 9.41
C TYR A 435 -9.90 5.00 8.95
N THR A 436 -9.60 3.81 9.46
CA THR A 436 -8.32 3.10 9.22
C THR A 436 -8.55 1.63 8.85
N PRO A 437 -8.92 1.33 7.59
CA PRO A 437 -9.25 -0.03 7.19
C PRO A 437 -8.07 -1.01 7.10
N TYR A 438 -6.82 -0.54 7.06
CA TYR A 438 -5.59 -1.36 7.00
C TYR A 438 -5.62 -2.44 5.91
N PHE A 439 -5.88 -2.06 4.66
CA PHE A 439 -5.96 -3.01 3.54
C PHE A 439 -4.68 -3.83 3.35
N THR A 440 -4.80 -5.15 3.37
CA THR A 440 -3.68 -6.07 3.14
C THR A 440 -4.13 -7.24 2.29
N ALA A 441 -3.42 -7.52 1.18
CA ALA A 441 -3.74 -8.62 0.29
C ALA A 441 -2.94 -9.88 0.65
N MET A 442 -3.63 -11.03 0.75
CA MET A 442 -3.00 -12.34 0.90
C MET A 442 -3.72 -13.36 0.01
N GLY A 443 -2.99 -13.92 -0.95
CA GLY A 443 -3.59 -14.79 -1.96
C GLY A 443 -4.59 -14.04 -2.84
N ASP A 444 -5.79 -14.55 -2.91
CA ASP A 444 -6.94 -13.97 -3.63
C ASP A 444 -7.90 -13.20 -2.73
N LYS A 445 -7.50 -12.91 -1.49
CA LYS A 445 -8.32 -12.22 -0.49
C LYS A 445 -7.70 -10.89 -0.08
N LEU A 446 -8.56 -9.87 0.05
CA LEU A 446 -8.26 -8.61 0.73
C LEU A 446 -8.72 -8.72 2.17
N TYR A 447 -7.81 -8.43 3.11
CA TYR A 447 -8.07 -8.37 4.54
C TYR A 447 -8.12 -6.90 4.97
N PHE A 448 -9.03 -6.57 5.86
CA PHE A 448 -9.24 -5.21 6.34
C PHE A 448 -10.09 -5.15 7.60
N THR A 449 -10.00 -4.05 8.31
CA THR A 449 -10.79 -3.77 9.51
C THR A 449 -12.13 -3.17 9.12
N ALA A 450 -13.22 -3.79 9.57
CA ALA A 450 -14.57 -3.34 9.25
C ALA A 450 -15.61 -3.77 10.29
N LYS A 451 -16.80 -3.14 10.21
CA LYS A 451 -17.98 -3.45 11.04
C LYS A 451 -19.20 -3.65 10.14
N TYR A 452 -19.45 -4.89 9.73
CA TYR A 452 -20.59 -5.24 8.87
C TYR A 452 -21.78 -5.85 9.62
N ASN A 453 -21.65 -6.04 10.93
CA ASN A 453 -22.70 -6.59 11.80
C ASN A 453 -22.53 -6.05 13.23
N ASP A 454 -23.26 -6.61 14.17
CA ASP A 454 -23.24 -6.21 15.59
C ASP A 454 -21.98 -6.66 16.35
N SER A 455 -21.05 -7.38 15.72
CA SER A 455 -19.82 -7.89 16.35
C SER A 455 -18.73 -6.82 16.58
N GLY A 456 -18.99 -5.56 16.27
CA GLY A 456 -17.96 -4.52 16.38
C GLY A 456 -17.01 -4.45 15.17
N TYR A 457 -15.92 -3.68 15.32
CA TYR A 457 -14.85 -3.62 14.33
C TYR A 457 -13.95 -4.83 14.46
N GLU A 458 -14.03 -5.72 13.48
CA GLU A 458 -13.28 -6.98 13.41
C GLU A 458 -12.44 -7.08 12.14
N LEU A 459 -11.62 -8.14 12.03
CA LEU A 459 -10.91 -8.47 10.81
C LEU A 459 -11.87 -9.15 9.82
N TRP A 460 -12.04 -8.53 8.67
CA TRP A 460 -12.87 -9.02 7.57
C TRP A 460 -12.02 -9.34 6.36
N THR A 461 -12.58 -10.15 5.47
CA THR A 461 -12.00 -10.44 4.17
C THR A 461 -13.06 -10.43 3.08
N VAL A 462 -12.62 -10.03 1.89
CA VAL A 462 -13.37 -10.18 0.64
C VAL A 462 -12.48 -10.87 -0.39
N ALA A 463 -13.01 -11.88 -1.07
CA ALA A 463 -12.30 -12.52 -2.16
C ALA A 463 -12.21 -11.57 -3.37
N ALA A 464 -11.10 -11.63 -4.11
CA ALA A 464 -11.05 -11.06 -5.45
C ALA A 464 -12.24 -11.62 -6.24
N ASP A 465 -12.85 -10.80 -7.10
CA ASP A 465 -13.81 -11.36 -8.05
C ASP A 465 -13.11 -12.53 -8.72
N GLU A 466 -13.70 -13.71 -8.62
CA GLU A 466 -13.25 -14.81 -9.42
C GLU A 466 -13.36 -14.38 -10.89
N ALA A 467 -12.29 -13.81 -11.45
CA ALA A 467 -12.11 -13.79 -12.88
C ALA A 467 -12.03 -15.26 -13.28
N MET A 468 -13.22 -15.89 -13.44
CA MET A 468 -13.37 -17.29 -13.78
C MET A 468 -12.29 -18.18 -13.13
N ALA A 469 -12.12 -18.04 -11.80
CA ALA A 469 -11.44 -19.06 -11.04
C ALA A 469 -12.26 -20.33 -11.26
N VAL A 470 -11.67 -21.27 -11.92
CA VAL A 470 -12.20 -22.63 -12.00
C VAL A 470 -12.27 -23.12 -10.56
N THR A 471 -13.38 -22.85 -9.88
CA THR A 471 -13.65 -23.47 -8.59
C THR A 471 -13.87 -24.96 -8.85
N ASP A 472 -12.84 -25.72 -8.57
CA ASP A 472 -12.85 -27.18 -8.54
C ASP A 472 -13.62 -27.65 -7.29
N LEU A 473 -14.89 -27.22 -7.16
CA LEU A 473 -15.81 -27.59 -6.08
C LEU A 473 -16.93 -28.52 -6.56
N SER A 474 -16.82 -29.07 -7.77
CA SER A 474 -17.54 -30.30 -8.10
C SER A 474 -16.55 -31.30 -8.63
N LYS A 475 -16.54 -32.52 -8.10
CA LYS A 475 -15.87 -33.69 -8.70
C LYS A 475 -15.86 -33.52 -10.20
N ASN A 476 -14.68 -33.53 -10.84
CA ASN A 476 -14.46 -33.36 -12.26
C ASN A 476 -15.56 -34.06 -13.09
N GLN A 477 -16.54 -33.28 -13.52
CA GLN A 477 -17.67 -33.81 -14.30
C GLN A 477 -17.20 -34.19 -15.70
N PHE A 478 -16.09 -33.59 -16.16
CA PHE A 478 -15.45 -33.89 -17.44
C PHE A 478 -13.94 -34.05 -17.28
N SER A 479 -13.39 -35.00 -18.04
CA SER A 479 -11.95 -35.14 -18.22
C SER A 479 -11.52 -34.40 -19.49
N VAL A 480 -10.49 -33.56 -19.41
CA VAL A 480 -9.95 -32.75 -20.50
C VAL A 480 -8.47 -33.06 -20.65
N TYR A 481 -8.09 -33.72 -21.76
CA TYR A 481 -6.71 -34.19 -21.99
C TYR A 481 -6.35 -34.27 -23.47
N PRO A 482 -5.05 -34.19 -23.84
CA PRO A 482 -3.91 -33.87 -22.99
C PRO A 482 -3.87 -32.39 -22.60
N ASN A 483 -3.27 -32.11 -21.47
CA ASN A 483 -2.95 -30.76 -21.07
C ASN A 483 -1.53 -30.76 -20.46
N PRO A 484 -0.53 -30.14 -21.08
CA PRO A 484 -0.57 -29.27 -22.27
C PRO A 484 -0.92 -30.00 -23.59
N VAL A 485 -1.66 -29.27 -24.46
CA VAL A 485 -2.15 -29.77 -25.75
C VAL A 485 -1.31 -29.27 -26.95
N ALA A 486 -1.11 -30.12 -27.96
CA ALA A 486 -0.60 -29.69 -29.28
C ALA A 486 -1.76 -29.27 -30.20
N ASP A 487 -2.57 -30.20 -30.68
CA ASP A 487 -3.58 -29.91 -31.71
C ASP A 487 -5.00 -30.36 -31.35
N ILE A 488 -5.15 -31.44 -30.60
CA ILE A 488 -6.47 -32.03 -30.30
C ILE A 488 -6.64 -32.22 -28.79
N ILE A 489 -7.73 -31.70 -28.26
CA ILE A 489 -8.19 -31.95 -26.90
C ILE A 489 -9.31 -32.97 -26.93
N ASN A 490 -9.21 -33.99 -26.08
CA ASN A 490 -10.29 -34.93 -25.81
C ASN A 490 -11.04 -34.48 -24.57
N ILE A 491 -12.34 -34.42 -24.66
CA ILE A 491 -13.25 -34.08 -23.57
C ILE A 491 -14.19 -35.25 -23.38
N SER A 492 -14.31 -35.76 -22.16
CA SER A 492 -15.23 -36.87 -21.84
C SER A 492 -15.80 -36.69 -20.43
N GLY A 493 -17.06 -37.08 -20.21
CA GLY A 493 -17.73 -37.01 -18.93
C GLY A 493 -18.96 -37.91 -18.84
N ASP A 494 -19.59 -37.92 -17.66
CA ASP A 494 -20.80 -38.70 -17.40
C ASP A 494 -22.06 -38.01 -17.91
N SER A 495 -22.01 -36.67 -18.07
CA SER A 495 -23.12 -35.86 -18.60
C SER A 495 -22.93 -35.56 -20.09
N GLN A 496 -24.05 -35.28 -20.78
CA GLN A 496 -24.06 -34.91 -22.18
C GLN A 496 -23.53 -33.49 -22.39
N ILE A 497 -22.53 -33.31 -23.24
CA ILE A 497 -21.94 -32.03 -23.60
C ILE A 497 -22.85 -31.39 -24.64
N SER A 498 -23.38 -30.22 -24.36
CA SER A 498 -24.20 -29.43 -25.30
C SER A 498 -23.36 -28.46 -26.13
N SER A 499 -22.31 -27.89 -25.56
CA SER A 499 -21.32 -27.11 -26.32
C SER A 499 -19.99 -26.99 -25.58
N VAL A 500 -18.94 -26.68 -26.34
CA VAL A 500 -17.60 -26.35 -25.81
C VAL A 500 -17.14 -25.04 -26.43
N GLN A 501 -16.68 -24.14 -25.60
CA GLN A 501 -16.19 -22.81 -25.98
C GLN A 501 -14.77 -22.62 -25.47
N VAL A 502 -13.91 -21.99 -26.26
CA VAL A 502 -12.53 -21.66 -25.88
C VAL A 502 -12.33 -20.16 -25.88
N TYR A 503 -11.78 -19.66 -24.78
CA TYR A 503 -11.53 -18.24 -24.55
C TYR A 503 -10.04 -17.99 -24.31
N ASP A 504 -9.55 -16.82 -24.73
CA ASP A 504 -8.27 -16.32 -24.26
C ASP A 504 -8.40 -15.72 -22.84
N TYR A 505 -7.28 -15.28 -22.24
CA TYR A 505 -7.29 -14.68 -20.90
C TYR A 505 -7.96 -13.29 -20.83
N SER A 506 -8.24 -12.67 -21.97
CA SER A 506 -9.04 -11.44 -22.01
C SER A 506 -10.56 -11.71 -21.98
N GLY A 507 -10.95 -12.99 -22.00
CA GLY A 507 -12.36 -13.39 -22.08
C GLY A 507 -12.93 -13.39 -23.49
N LYS A 508 -12.11 -13.17 -24.53
CA LYS A 508 -12.53 -13.22 -25.92
C LYS A 508 -12.76 -14.66 -26.37
N LEU A 509 -13.95 -14.94 -26.89
CA LEU A 509 -14.28 -16.24 -27.48
C LEU A 509 -13.46 -16.48 -28.77
N LEU A 510 -12.73 -17.58 -28.83
CA LEU A 510 -11.87 -17.94 -29.96
C LEU A 510 -12.45 -19.10 -30.75
N LEU A 511 -13.01 -20.10 -30.07
CA LEU A 511 -13.62 -21.28 -30.70
C LEU A 511 -14.93 -21.63 -29.99
N SER A 512 -15.92 -22.08 -30.75
CA SER A 512 -17.16 -22.63 -30.23
C SER A 512 -17.56 -23.87 -31.04
N ASN A 513 -17.87 -24.96 -30.35
CA ASN A 513 -18.32 -26.21 -30.96
C ASN A 513 -19.55 -26.74 -30.23
N SER A 514 -20.64 -26.92 -30.93
CA SER A 514 -21.85 -27.55 -30.41
C SER A 514 -21.73 -29.08 -30.49
N ALA A 515 -22.17 -29.76 -29.45
CA ALA A 515 -22.10 -31.20 -29.34
C ALA A 515 -23.40 -31.73 -28.71
N ASN A 516 -23.65 -33.02 -28.93
CA ASN A 516 -24.72 -33.74 -28.22
C ASN A 516 -24.17 -35.14 -27.91
N SER A 517 -23.09 -35.16 -27.10
CA SER A 517 -22.33 -36.39 -26.83
C SER A 517 -21.62 -36.32 -25.49
N LYS A 518 -21.37 -37.47 -24.87
CA LYS A 518 -20.56 -37.58 -23.66
C LYS A 518 -19.06 -37.52 -23.93
N LYS A 519 -18.64 -37.52 -25.19
CA LYS A 519 -17.24 -37.44 -25.63
C LYS A 519 -17.13 -36.51 -26.83
N LEU A 520 -16.14 -35.64 -26.82
CA LEU A 520 -15.87 -34.69 -27.90
C LEU A 520 -14.36 -34.58 -28.12
N GLN A 521 -13.95 -34.46 -29.38
CA GLN A 521 -12.61 -34.02 -29.76
C GLN A 521 -12.69 -32.59 -30.29
N LEU A 522 -11.89 -31.70 -29.71
CA LEU A 522 -11.80 -30.30 -30.11
C LEU A 522 -10.44 -30.04 -30.76
N ASN A 523 -10.45 -29.57 -32.00
CA ASN A 523 -9.23 -29.16 -32.69
C ASN A 523 -8.89 -27.73 -32.30
N VAL A 524 -7.69 -27.54 -31.71
CA VAL A 524 -7.13 -26.27 -31.26
C VAL A 524 -5.85 -25.92 -32.03
N SER A 525 -5.56 -26.54 -33.15
CA SER A 525 -4.34 -26.30 -33.95
C SER A 525 -4.22 -24.86 -34.45
N SER A 526 -5.34 -24.16 -34.65
CA SER A 526 -5.37 -22.77 -35.08
C SER A 526 -5.05 -21.77 -33.98
N LEU A 527 -5.00 -22.22 -32.72
CA LEU A 527 -4.69 -21.32 -31.60
C LEU A 527 -3.16 -21.13 -31.46
N PRO A 528 -2.68 -19.90 -31.24
CA PRO A 528 -1.29 -19.65 -30.89
C PRO A 528 -0.87 -20.37 -29.60
N LYS A 529 0.45 -20.55 -29.40
CA LYS A 529 0.98 -21.05 -28.12
C LYS A 529 0.56 -20.13 -26.99
N GLY A 530 0.06 -20.66 -25.88
CA GLY A 530 -0.43 -19.86 -24.77
C GLY A 530 -1.38 -20.60 -23.84
N ASN A 531 -1.91 -19.88 -22.91
CA ASN A 531 -2.91 -20.36 -21.94
C ASN A 531 -4.32 -19.95 -22.39
N TYR A 532 -5.28 -20.86 -22.23
CA TYR A 532 -6.68 -20.66 -22.62
C TYR A 532 -7.62 -21.26 -21.58
N VAL A 533 -8.89 -20.85 -21.60
CA VAL A 533 -9.96 -21.42 -20.80
C VAL A 533 -10.94 -22.14 -21.72
N ILE A 534 -11.22 -23.40 -21.43
CA ILE A 534 -12.30 -24.16 -22.07
C ILE A 534 -13.53 -24.14 -21.14
N LYS A 535 -14.66 -23.72 -21.67
CA LYS A 535 -15.96 -23.79 -21.01
C LYS A 535 -16.79 -24.90 -21.65
N ILE A 536 -17.21 -25.87 -20.85
CA ILE A 536 -18.02 -27.01 -21.26
C ILE A 536 -19.42 -26.80 -20.71
N LEU A 537 -20.42 -26.79 -21.60
CA LEU A 537 -21.83 -26.65 -21.21
C LEU A 537 -22.48 -28.04 -21.34
N SER A 538 -23.25 -28.41 -20.33
CA SER A 538 -24.12 -29.57 -20.28
C SER A 538 -25.57 -29.12 -20.00
N GLU A 539 -26.56 -30.02 -20.10
CA GLU A 539 -27.99 -29.69 -19.97
C GLU A 539 -28.35 -28.99 -18.64
N GLN A 540 -27.51 -29.08 -17.60
CA GLN A 540 -27.82 -28.56 -16.29
C GLN A 540 -26.73 -27.69 -15.67
N LYS A 541 -25.49 -27.66 -16.21
CA LYS A 541 -24.33 -26.98 -15.62
C LYS A 541 -23.29 -26.59 -16.65
N SER A 542 -22.48 -25.59 -16.30
CA SER A 542 -21.24 -25.27 -17.02
C SER A 542 -20.02 -25.64 -16.18
N SER A 543 -18.98 -26.16 -16.82
CA SER A 543 -17.68 -26.45 -16.20
C SER A 543 -16.57 -25.80 -17.00
N SER A 544 -15.59 -25.22 -16.35
CA SER A 544 -14.45 -24.55 -16.99
C SER A 544 -13.13 -25.23 -16.64
N TYR A 545 -12.20 -25.29 -17.60
CA TYR A 545 -10.90 -25.93 -17.46
C TYR A 545 -9.81 -25.08 -18.09
N LYS A 546 -8.68 -24.95 -17.40
CA LYS A 546 -7.49 -24.31 -17.94
C LYS A 546 -6.76 -25.26 -18.86
N ILE A 547 -6.35 -24.80 -20.04
CA ILE A 547 -5.50 -25.56 -20.98
C ILE A 547 -4.26 -24.76 -21.37
N ILE A 548 -3.19 -25.47 -21.66
CA ILE A 548 -1.93 -24.90 -22.14
C ILE A 548 -1.70 -25.42 -23.56
N LYS A 549 -1.67 -24.53 -24.56
CA LYS A 549 -1.30 -24.84 -25.97
C LYS A 549 0.21 -24.73 -26.12
N LYS A 550 0.84 -25.84 -26.63
CA LYS A 550 2.29 -25.90 -26.88
C LYS A 550 2.68 -25.29 -28.22
#